data_f6aabbb6990e81add954611637e54b44
#
_entry.id   f6aabbb6990e81add954611637e54b44
#
_cell.length_a   1.000
_cell.length_b   1.000
_cell.length_c   1.000
_cell.angle_alpha   90.00
_cell.angle_beta   90.00
_cell.angle_gamma   90.00
#
_symmetry.space_group_name_H-M   'P 1'
#
loop_
_entity.id
_entity.type
_entity.pdbx_description
1 polymer ?
#
loop_
_entity_poly.entity_id
_entity_poly.type
_entity_poly.pdbx_seq_one_letter_code
_entity_poly.pdbx_strand_id
1 'polypeptide(L)'
;MKLRGFYKLLIEDVKKSIVEAGFRDGEKMPSVRKMAERLGLSVNTVHGAYKLLAQENVVQLVHGKGCFWGSAPTIEVKPEENVYSVVERLFQNDLDCGVLKAFDGLPSCKELSSRYNVSPYIIKKFLMQKSALGILKHVGHRFFFSEGRPVEKSNYVLFIHRSDEFGHLKIESERESDVFRIFAQIAAEQKIAVKFIGYHEASNQFFLSNGDCYTIKNESHCLGVFLSTWLVEDVSKLFAHFASFKNPISVWWEYAPDMVPVSARNRKKWAFYNVAFGKEAGVIVGRYLKNKNVGKVHYLSPYHASFWSKARLQGLIEAGTEVVPLVDERYTSPFDLKDAAEVAGIESQKFLNNILESLLKKAILDKFVCSNDWVAASLIDFFRAKKMPTPYVVGFDDTIESYRYVFDSFAFNVGTMVNEAIYHIVAPSIYAEQRRQMQTPLGRVVEKH
;
A
#
# COMPACT_ATOMS: atom_id res chain seq x y z
N MET A 1 2.55 25.25 59.59
CA MET A 1 2.01 23.90 59.89
C MET A 1 0.49 23.78 59.80
N LYS A 2 -0.31 24.83 60.05
CA LYS A 2 -1.81 24.77 59.99
C LYS A 2 -2.44 24.59 58.60
N LEU A 3 -1.87 25.10 57.53
CA LEU A 3 -2.39 25.02 56.16
C LEU A 3 -2.37 23.61 55.55
N ARG A 4 -1.34 22.81 55.89
CA ARG A 4 -1.25 21.41 55.41
C ARG A 4 -2.30 20.49 56.01
N GLY A 5 -2.67 20.74 57.27
CA GLY A 5 -3.73 19.95 57.97
C GLY A 5 -5.11 20.27 57.40
N PHE A 6 -5.43 21.53 57.16
CA PHE A 6 -6.71 21.93 56.55
C PHE A 6 -6.90 21.40 55.15
N TYR A 7 -5.84 21.43 54.32
CA TYR A 7 -5.90 20.89 52.96
C TYR A 7 -6.14 19.36 52.95
N LYS A 8 -5.55 18.65 53.91
CA LYS A 8 -5.76 17.20 54.04
C LYS A 8 -7.21 16.85 54.45
N LEU A 9 -7.78 17.62 55.39
CA LEU A 9 -9.20 17.47 55.81
C LEU A 9 -10.14 17.79 54.64
N LEU A 10 -9.87 18.83 53.87
CA LEU A 10 -10.66 19.18 52.67
C LEU A 10 -10.67 18.06 51.64
N ILE A 11 -9.53 17.40 51.42
CA ILE A 11 -9.44 16.26 50.47
C ILE A 11 -10.25 15.08 51.00
N GLU A 12 -10.23 14.80 52.32
CA GLU A 12 -11.03 13.73 52.91
C GLU A 12 -12.54 14.01 52.82
N ASP A 13 -12.99 15.25 53.00
CA ASP A 13 -14.39 15.63 52.87
C ASP A 13 -14.85 15.50 51.40
N VAL A 14 -14.01 15.91 50.47
CA VAL A 14 -14.29 15.70 49.02
C VAL A 14 -14.37 14.23 48.66
N LYS A 15 -13.49 13.40 49.23
CA LYS A 15 -13.55 11.95 49.09
C LYS A 15 -14.88 11.38 49.59
N LYS A 16 -15.33 11.78 50.77
CA LYS A 16 -16.65 11.37 51.30
C LYS A 16 -17.79 11.77 50.36
N SER A 17 -17.81 13.02 49.89
CA SER A 17 -18.82 13.50 48.97
C SER A 17 -18.83 12.73 47.64
N ILE A 18 -17.70 12.25 47.15
CA ILE A 18 -17.60 11.41 45.96
C ILE A 18 -18.15 10.00 46.23
N VAL A 19 -17.87 9.43 47.43
CA VAL A 19 -18.40 8.11 47.83
C VAL A 19 -19.90 8.18 47.99
N GLU A 20 -20.42 9.22 48.63
CA GLU A 20 -21.85 9.45 48.86
C GLU A 20 -22.65 9.69 47.57
N ALA A 21 -21.98 10.19 46.51
CA ALA A 21 -22.61 10.35 45.19
C ALA A 21 -23.02 9.02 44.53
N GLY A 22 -22.51 7.89 45.02
CA GLY A 22 -22.97 6.54 44.67
C GLY A 22 -22.70 6.15 43.20
N PHE A 23 -21.48 5.73 42.87
CA PHE A 23 -21.15 5.16 41.59
C PHE A 23 -21.30 3.64 41.59
N ARG A 24 -21.62 3.06 40.45
CA ARG A 24 -21.70 1.58 40.29
C ARG A 24 -20.32 1.01 40.01
N ASP A 25 -20.11 -0.24 40.42
CA ASP A 25 -18.86 -0.94 40.10
C ASP A 25 -18.65 -0.98 38.57
N GLY A 26 -17.45 -0.62 38.12
CA GLY A 26 -17.11 -0.49 36.71
C GLY A 26 -17.57 0.83 36.04
N GLU A 27 -18.29 1.71 36.75
CA GLU A 27 -18.73 2.97 36.17
C GLU A 27 -17.58 3.96 35.96
N LYS A 28 -17.54 4.58 34.77
CA LYS A 28 -16.54 5.59 34.49
C LYS A 28 -16.86 6.91 35.20
N MET A 29 -15.98 7.30 36.07
CA MET A 29 -16.11 8.55 36.82
C MET A 29 -15.87 9.79 35.91
N PRO A 30 -16.47 10.96 36.25
CA PRO A 30 -16.16 12.20 35.61
C PRO A 30 -14.66 12.52 35.67
N SER A 31 -14.15 13.22 34.65
CA SER A 31 -12.76 13.68 34.72
C SER A 31 -12.54 14.62 35.92
N VAL A 32 -11.32 14.68 36.44
CA VAL A 32 -10.97 15.56 37.56
C VAL A 32 -11.47 16.99 37.37
N ARG A 33 -11.40 17.52 36.13
CA ARG A 33 -11.91 18.86 35.80
C ARG A 33 -13.43 18.96 35.91
N LYS A 34 -14.15 18.00 35.31
CA LYS A 34 -15.63 17.97 35.40
C LYS A 34 -16.12 17.77 36.83
N MET A 35 -15.41 16.98 37.62
CA MET A 35 -15.75 16.80 39.02
C MET A 35 -15.42 18.08 39.84
N ALA A 36 -14.33 18.76 39.53
CA ALA A 36 -13.98 20.03 40.17
C ALA A 36 -15.04 21.12 39.87
N GLU A 37 -15.51 21.22 38.64
CA GLU A 37 -16.63 22.09 38.24
C GLU A 37 -17.92 21.74 38.98
N ARG A 38 -18.27 20.43 39.06
CA ARG A 38 -19.47 19.93 39.74
C ARG A 38 -19.48 20.24 41.23
N LEU A 39 -18.31 20.18 41.88
CA LEU A 39 -18.18 20.40 43.30
C LEU A 39 -17.80 21.85 43.66
N GLY A 40 -17.56 22.72 42.70
CA GLY A 40 -17.12 24.09 42.94
C GLY A 40 -15.73 24.20 43.56
N LEU A 41 -14.85 23.23 43.28
CA LEU A 41 -13.53 23.12 43.96
C LEU A 41 -12.36 23.22 42.97
N SER A 42 -11.14 23.38 43.53
CA SER A 42 -9.94 23.39 42.69
C SER A 42 -9.67 21.98 42.09
N VAL A 43 -9.15 21.96 40.87
CA VAL A 43 -8.71 20.74 40.16
C VAL A 43 -7.71 19.94 41.00
N ASN A 44 -6.81 20.63 41.71
CA ASN A 44 -5.82 19.99 42.60
C ASN A 44 -6.42 19.30 43.80
N THR A 45 -7.46 19.87 44.38
CA THR A 45 -8.18 19.30 45.52
C THR A 45 -8.89 17.98 45.12
N VAL A 46 -9.61 18.01 44.00
CA VAL A 46 -10.28 16.83 43.46
C VAL A 46 -9.31 15.74 42.99
N HIS A 47 -8.18 16.15 42.37
CA HIS A 47 -7.12 15.24 42.03
C HIS A 47 -6.51 14.52 43.23
N GLY A 48 -6.34 15.27 44.37
CA GLY A 48 -5.93 14.68 45.64
C GLY A 48 -6.92 13.62 46.14
N ALA A 49 -8.23 13.90 46.13
CA ALA A 49 -9.27 12.97 46.53
C ALA A 49 -9.29 11.71 45.62
N TYR A 50 -9.14 11.86 44.30
CA TYR A 50 -9.07 10.71 43.37
C TYR A 50 -7.84 9.83 43.64
N LYS A 51 -6.70 10.42 44.01
CA LYS A 51 -5.52 9.66 44.43
C LYS A 51 -5.74 8.86 45.71
N LEU A 52 -6.42 9.43 46.72
CA LEU A 52 -6.73 8.71 47.95
C LEU A 52 -7.68 7.55 47.68
N LEU A 53 -8.76 7.79 46.92
CA LEU A 53 -9.69 6.73 46.52
C LEU A 53 -8.98 5.60 45.73
N ALA A 54 -8.01 5.93 44.92
CA ALA A 54 -7.21 4.91 44.22
C ALA A 54 -6.27 4.15 45.16
N GLN A 55 -5.68 4.81 46.15
CA GLN A 55 -4.84 4.17 47.17
C GLN A 55 -5.62 3.23 48.07
N GLU A 56 -6.90 3.51 48.26
CA GLU A 56 -7.82 2.68 49.02
C GLU A 56 -8.55 1.61 48.20
N ASN A 57 -8.16 1.48 46.91
CA ASN A 57 -8.77 0.57 45.95
C ASN A 57 -10.30 0.77 45.74
N VAL A 58 -10.79 1.99 46.03
CA VAL A 58 -12.20 2.35 45.77
C VAL A 58 -12.40 2.72 44.32
N VAL A 59 -11.37 3.22 43.67
CA VAL A 59 -11.37 3.52 42.22
C VAL A 59 -10.13 2.95 41.56
N GLN A 60 -10.27 2.58 40.31
CA GLN A 60 -9.15 2.17 39.46
C GLN A 60 -8.82 3.24 38.44
N LEU A 61 -7.57 3.72 38.47
CA LEU A 61 -7.04 4.67 37.48
C LEU A 61 -6.48 3.87 36.29
N VAL A 62 -7.10 4.01 35.12
CA VAL A 62 -6.63 3.38 33.88
C VAL A 62 -6.04 4.44 32.99
N HIS A 63 -4.75 4.31 32.71
CA HIS A 63 -4.01 5.28 31.89
C HIS A 63 -4.67 5.46 30.51
N GLY A 64 -4.93 6.69 30.10
CA GLY A 64 -5.59 7.02 28.84
C GLY A 64 -7.12 6.81 28.80
N LYS A 65 -7.70 6.00 29.70
CA LYS A 65 -9.15 5.70 29.73
C LYS A 65 -9.91 6.46 30.80
N GLY A 66 -9.24 6.83 31.88
CA GLY A 66 -9.83 7.61 32.99
C GLY A 66 -9.87 6.86 34.31
N CYS A 67 -10.78 7.27 35.19
CA CYS A 67 -10.99 6.70 36.50
C CYS A 67 -12.31 5.91 36.49
N PHE A 68 -12.32 4.72 37.08
CA PHE A 68 -13.49 3.84 37.18
C PHE A 68 -13.73 3.56 38.65
N TRP A 69 -15.01 3.47 39.06
CA TRP A 69 -15.39 3.10 40.40
C TRP A 69 -15.26 1.57 40.57
N GLY A 70 -14.68 1.11 41.64
CA GLY A 70 -14.38 -0.31 41.83
C GLY A 70 -13.39 -0.84 40.82
N SER A 71 -13.71 -1.98 40.23
CA SER A 71 -12.90 -2.61 39.18
C SER A 71 -13.27 -2.06 37.80
N ALA A 72 -12.28 -1.64 37.00
CA ALA A 72 -12.56 -1.30 35.62
C ALA A 72 -13.14 -2.51 34.87
N PRO A 73 -14.18 -2.34 34.03
CA PRO A 73 -14.75 -3.45 33.30
C PRO A 73 -13.65 -4.15 32.51
N THR A 74 -13.63 -5.47 32.55
CA THR A 74 -12.69 -6.30 31.76
C THR A 74 -13.05 -6.12 30.28
N ILE A 75 -12.53 -5.07 29.67
CA ILE A 75 -12.59 -4.91 28.24
C ILE A 75 -11.51 -5.84 27.71
N GLU A 76 -11.86 -6.76 26.81
CA GLU A 76 -10.88 -7.49 26.01
C GLU A 76 -9.91 -6.45 25.43
N VAL A 77 -8.70 -6.46 25.95
CA VAL A 77 -7.64 -5.54 25.54
C VAL A 77 -7.23 -5.98 24.14
N LYS A 78 -7.83 -5.38 23.11
CA LYS A 78 -7.08 -5.21 21.87
C LYS A 78 -5.80 -4.47 22.27
N PRO A 79 -4.59 -4.95 21.89
CA PRO A 79 -3.35 -4.30 22.27
C PRO A 79 -3.49 -2.80 21.94
N GLU A 80 -3.43 -1.95 22.98
CA GLU A 80 -3.55 -0.50 22.79
C GLU A 80 -2.41 -0.08 21.87
N GLU A 81 -2.74 0.31 20.66
CA GLU A 81 -1.78 0.94 19.77
C GLU A 81 -1.25 2.16 20.51
N ASN A 82 0.02 2.12 20.88
CA ASN A 82 0.69 3.27 21.50
C ASN A 82 0.51 4.47 20.56
N VAL A 83 0.18 5.64 21.09
CA VAL A 83 0.00 6.86 20.29
C VAL A 83 1.18 7.08 19.33
N TYR A 84 2.39 6.71 19.73
CA TYR A 84 3.57 6.76 18.86
C TYR A 84 3.48 5.75 17.71
N SER A 85 2.97 4.55 17.93
CA SER A 85 2.75 3.56 16.85
C SER A 85 1.70 4.03 15.88
N VAL A 86 0.66 4.70 16.35
CA VAL A 86 -0.36 5.33 15.48
C VAL A 86 0.27 6.44 14.65
N VAL A 87 1.04 7.34 15.25
CA VAL A 87 1.74 8.42 14.54
C VAL A 87 2.74 7.85 13.54
N GLU A 88 3.50 6.82 13.91
CA GLU A 88 4.43 6.13 13.01
C GLU A 88 3.70 5.57 11.78
N ARG A 89 2.60 4.86 11.99
CA ARG A 89 1.79 4.29 10.91
C ARG A 89 1.20 5.37 9.99
N LEU A 90 0.68 6.46 10.55
CA LEU A 90 0.12 7.58 9.78
C LEU A 90 1.21 8.32 9.01
N PHE A 91 2.35 8.57 9.64
CA PHE A 91 3.50 9.20 9.02
C PHE A 91 4.03 8.35 7.86
N GLN A 92 4.09 7.04 8.07
CA GLN A 92 4.51 6.10 7.05
C GLN A 92 3.52 6.03 5.89
N ASN A 93 2.22 5.99 6.18
CA ASN A 93 1.18 6.02 5.15
C ASN A 93 1.25 7.30 4.31
N ASP A 94 1.53 8.45 4.93
CA ASP A 94 1.70 9.72 4.23
C ASP A 94 2.96 9.74 3.34
N LEU A 95 4.02 9.02 3.73
CA LEU A 95 5.18 8.79 2.87
C LEU A 95 4.83 7.88 1.69
N ASP A 96 4.16 6.77 1.96
CA ASP A 96 3.79 5.78 0.96
C ASP A 96 2.81 6.36 -0.08
N CYS A 97 1.92 7.25 0.35
CA CYS A 97 0.98 7.96 -0.53
C CYS A 97 1.57 9.23 -1.17
N GLY A 98 2.85 9.55 -0.94
CA GLY A 98 3.50 10.74 -1.49
C GLY A 98 3.00 12.08 -0.94
N VAL A 99 2.24 12.06 0.17
CA VAL A 99 1.80 13.28 0.87
C VAL A 99 2.98 13.97 1.54
N LEU A 100 3.87 13.17 2.14
CA LEU A 100 5.17 13.63 2.64
C LEU A 100 6.23 13.33 1.59
N LYS A 101 6.89 14.37 1.10
CA LYS A 101 7.91 14.24 0.05
C LYS A 101 9.29 14.18 0.68
N ALA A 102 10.11 13.25 0.20
CA ALA A 102 11.46 13.02 0.75
C ALA A 102 12.41 14.22 0.57
N PHE A 103 12.08 15.16 -0.30
CA PHE A 103 12.94 16.32 -0.63
C PHE A 103 12.48 17.62 -0.01
N ASP A 104 11.19 17.74 0.28
CA ASP A 104 10.65 18.94 0.88
C ASP A 104 10.83 18.88 2.41
N GLY A 105 10.92 20.03 3.03
CA GLY A 105 10.81 20.08 4.48
C GLY A 105 9.46 19.50 4.91
N LEU A 106 9.47 18.71 5.96
CA LEU A 106 8.23 18.18 6.50
C LEU A 106 7.27 19.32 6.88
N PRO A 107 5.96 19.09 6.80
CA PRO A 107 4.97 20.03 7.32
C PRO A 107 5.27 20.40 8.78
N SER A 108 4.83 21.55 9.22
CA SER A 108 5.05 22.01 10.60
C SER A 108 4.42 21.01 11.60
N CYS A 109 4.94 21.00 12.84
CA CYS A 109 4.34 20.20 13.91
C CYS A 109 2.86 20.50 14.13
N LYS A 110 2.40 21.73 13.82
CA LYS A 110 0.98 22.12 13.92
C LYS A 110 0.16 21.50 12.81
N GLU A 111 0.65 21.50 11.58
CA GLU A 111 -0.02 20.87 10.43
C GLU A 111 -0.11 19.35 10.57
N LEU A 112 0.99 18.69 10.95
CA LEU A 112 0.99 17.24 11.22
C LEU A 112 0.11 16.89 12.42
N SER A 113 0.07 17.73 13.45
CA SER A 113 -0.80 17.58 14.62
C SER A 113 -2.28 17.59 14.22
N SER A 114 -2.68 18.55 13.39
CA SER A 114 -4.04 18.63 12.88
C SER A 114 -4.38 17.42 11.97
N ARG A 115 -3.44 17.02 11.13
CA ARG A 115 -3.62 15.92 10.19
C ARG A 115 -3.75 14.56 10.89
N TYR A 116 -2.93 14.31 11.91
CA TYR A 116 -2.92 13.01 12.63
C TYR A 116 -3.82 13.01 13.87
N ASN A 117 -4.50 14.11 14.14
CA ASN A 117 -5.38 14.29 15.30
C ASN A 117 -4.68 13.96 16.64
N VAL A 118 -3.43 14.39 16.80
CA VAL A 118 -2.60 14.24 18.01
C VAL A 118 -2.02 15.60 18.44
N SER A 119 -1.56 15.71 19.69
CA SER A 119 -1.00 16.99 20.15
C SER A 119 0.30 17.38 19.42
N PRO A 120 0.56 18.68 19.20
CA PRO A 120 1.82 19.15 18.61
C PRO A 120 3.07 18.70 19.37
N TYR A 121 2.93 18.49 20.68
CA TYR A 121 3.99 17.98 21.54
C TYR A 121 4.37 16.53 21.15
N ILE A 122 3.39 15.67 20.90
CA ILE A 122 3.62 14.29 20.47
C ILE A 122 4.33 14.27 19.12
N ILE A 123 3.86 15.06 18.16
CA ILE A 123 4.50 15.20 16.84
C ILE A 123 5.94 15.67 16.98
N LYS A 124 6.19 16.75 17.75
CA LYS A 124 7.54 17.25 17.96
C LYS A 124 8.47 16.20 18.56
N LYS A 125 7.98 15.48 19.58
CA LYS A 125 8.76 14.41 20.23
C LYS A 125 9.04 13.26 19.26
N PHE A 126 8.06 12.85 18.44
CA PHE A 126 8.22 11.86 17.39
C PHE A 126 9.29 12.28 16.36
N LEU A 127 9.19 13.48 15.80
CA LEU A 127 10.17 14.00 14.83
C LEU A 127 11.57 14.14 15.42
N MET A 128 11.68 14.55 16.68
CA MET A 128 12.95 14.59 17.39
C MET A 128 13.57 13.20 17.60
N GLN A 129 12.76 12.17 17.89
CA GLN A 129 13.24 10.80 17.96
C GLN A 129 13.76 10.31 16.60
N LYS A 130 13.03 10.61 15.49
CA LYS A 130 13.51 10.32 14.13
C LYS A 130 14.80 11.08 13.79
N SER A 131 14.96 12.30 14.32
CA SER A 131 16.19 13.05 14.14
C SER A 131 17.36 12.44 14.94
N ALA A 132 17.11 11.98 16.17
CA ALA A 132 18.13 11.28 16.98
C ALA A 132 18.58 9.95 16.33
N LEU A 133 17.69 9.28 15.59
CA LEU A 133 18.02 8.10 14.80
C LEU A 133 18.73 8.41 13.46
N GLY A 134 18.98 9.69 13.17
CA GLY A 134 19.61 10.11 11.92
C GLY A 134 18.69 10.07 10.68
N ILE A 135 17.42 9.72 10.84
CA ILE A 135 16.43 9.65 9.75
C ILE A 135 16.05 11.05 9.27
N LEU A 136 15.89 11.97 10.21
CA LEU A 136 15.60 13.38 9.95
C LEU A 136 16.75 14.27 10.42
N LYS A 137 16.92 15.41 9.76
CA LYS A 137 17.73 16.54 10.24
C LYS A 137 16.80 17.68 10.60
N HIS A 138 17.09 18.34 11.72
CA HIS A 138 16.38 19.53 12.18
C HIS A 138 17.17 20.77 11.76
N VAL A 139 16.58 21.62 10.91
CA VAL A 139 17.23 22.85 10.43
C VAL A 139 16.27 24.02 10.67
N GLY A 140 16.67 24.95 11.54
CA GLY A 140 15.81 26.06 11.95
C GLY A 140 14.55 25.56 12.67
N HIS A 141 13.39 25.77 12.06
CA HIS A 141 12.09 25.33 12.61
C HIS A 141 11.46 24.15 11.85
N ARG A 142 12.18 23.54 10.91
CA ARG A 142 11.70 22.46 10.06
C ARG A 142 12.54 21.21 10.16
N PHE A 143 11.88 20.07 9.90
CA PHE A 143 12.52 18.77 9.75
C PHE A 143 12.63 18.40 8.27
N PHE A 144 13.73 17.76 7.90
CA PHE A 144 14.03 17.26 6.56
C PHE A 144 14.54 15.83 6.68
N PHE A 145 14.36 15.02 5.65
CA PHE A 145 15.03 13.73 5.59
C PHE A 145 16.55 13.93 5.49
N SER A 146 17.31 13.16 6.28
CA SER A 146 18.77 13.36 6.40
C SER A 146 19.53 13.08 5.11
N GLU A 147 19.06 12.12 4.32
CA GLU A 147 19.64 11.76 3.02
C GLU A 147 19.00 12.48 1.85
N GLY A 148 17.94 13.26 2.07
CA GLY A 148 17.30 14.02 1.01
C GLY A 148 18.31 14.94 0.32
N ARG A 149 18.75 14.59 -0.89
CA ARG A 149 19.54 15.52 -1.72
C ARG A 149 18.60 16.65 -2.14
N PRO A 150 18.98 17.92 -2.04
CA PRO A 150 18.22 18.99 -2.67
C PRO A 150 18.07 18.64 -4.14
N VAL A 151 16.84 18.57 -4.62
CA VAL A 151 16.60 18.32 -6.05
C VAL A 151 17.00 19.60 -6.80
N GLU A 152 18.16 19.57 -7.43
CA GLU A 152 18.56 20.59 -8.39
C GLU A 152 17.74 20.40 -9.66
N LYS A 153 17.48 21.46 -10.40
CA LYS A 153 16.74 21.41 -11.69
C LYS A 153 17.34 20.43 -12.72
N SER A 154 18.60 20.03 -12.54
CA SER A 154 19.34 19.10 -13.39
C SER A 154 19.21 17.63 -12.99
N ASN A 155 18.63 17.31 -11.82
CA ASN A 155 18.52 15.93 -11.36
C ASN A 155 17.47 15.14 -12.14
N TYR A 156 17.79 13.88 -12.43
CA TYR A 156 16.92 13.00 -13.19
C TYR A 156 16.97 11.55 -12.68
N VAL A 157 15.94 10.80 -13.03
CA VAL A 157 15.85 9.35 -12.86
C VAL A 157 15.79 8.71 -14.25
N LEU A 158 16.49 7.61 -14.43
CA LEU A 158 16.34 6.76 -15.62
C LEU A 158 15.11 5.87 -15.40
N PHE A 159 14.15 5.92 -16.32
CA PHE A 159 13.07 4.95 -16.41
C PHE A 159 13.37 4.00 -17.55
N ILE A 160 13.71 2.75 -17.23
CA ILE A 160 14.13 1.74 -18.21
C ILE A 160 13.01 0.73 -18.40
N HIS A 161 12.63 0.55 -19.65
CA HIS A 161 11.59 -0.39 -20.05
C HIS A 161 11.98 -1.07 -21.37
N ARG A 162 11.36 -2.19 -21.70
CA ARG A 162 11.62 -2.89 -22.98
C ARG A 162 11.27 -2.03 -24.18
N SER A 163 12.00 -2.23 -25.28
CA SER A 163 11.84 -1.49 -26.53
C SER A 163 12.05 -2.38 -27.76
N ASP A 164 11.74 -1.82 -28.91
CA ASP A 164 12.22 -2.33 -30.19
C ASP A 164 13.71 -1.96 -30.42
N GLU A 165 14.25 -2.35 -31.57
CA GLU A 165 15.63 -2.08 -31.98
C GLU A 165 15.91 -0.60 -32.29
N PHE A 166 14.88 0.23 -32.37
CA PHE A 166 14.97 1.69 -32.60
C PHE A 166 14.80 2.50 -31.32
N GLY A 167 14.64 1.83 -30.18
CA GLY A 167 14.45 2.48 -28.88
C GLY A 167 13.02 2.92 -28.58
N HIS A 168 12.04 2.59 -29.44
CA HIS A 168 10.64 2.86 -29.14
C HIS A 168 10.15 1.91 -28.04
N LEU A 169 9.64 2.49 -26.97
CA LEU A 169 9.16 1.72 -25.82
C LEU A 169 7.94 0.88 -26.21
N LYS A 170 7.95 -0.39 -25.84
CA LYS A 170 6.82 -1.30 -26.03
C LYS A 170 5.88 -1.18 -24.85
N ILE A 171 4.75 -0.50 -25.03
CA ILE A 171 3.69 -0.33 -24.02
C ILE A 171 2.44 -1.00 -24.58
N GLU A 172 2.10 -2.17 -24.09
CA GLU A 172 1.08 -3.04 -24.68
C GLU A 172 -0.15 -3.22 -23.77
N SER A 173 -0.08 -2.76 -22.52
CA SER A 173 -1.19 -2.85 -21.57
C SER A 173 -1.53 -1.49 -20.95
N GLU A 174 -2.78 -1.34 -20.50
CA GLU A 174 -3.19 -0.15 -19.74
C GLU A 174 -2.40 -0.02 -18.43
N ARG A 175 -2.08 -1.13 -17.77
CA ARG A 175 -1.28 -1.13 -16.54
C ARG A 175 0.13 -0.57 -16.78
N GLU A 176 0.77 -0.92 -17.92
CA GLU A 176 2.04 -0.30 -18.31
C GLU A 176 1.86 1.20 -18.52
N SER A 177 0.85 1.62 -19.29
CA SER A 177 0.53 3.03 -19.53
C SER A 177 0.32 3.80 -18.23
N ASP A 178 -0.37 3.21 -17.25
CA ASP A 178 -0.60 3.79 -15.93
C ASP A 178 0.70 3.98 -15.15
N VAL A 179 1.60 2.98 -15.16
CA VAL A 179 2.90 3.10 -14.49
C VAL A 179 3.70 4.26 -15.08
N PHE A 180 3.75 4.39 -16.42
CA PHE A 180 4.45 5.48 -17.08
C PHE A 180 3.87 6.85 -16.71
N ARG A 181 2.54 6.98 -16.80
CA ARG A 181 1.83 8.23 -16.53
C ARG A 181 1.97 8.65 -15.07
N ILE A 182 1.75 7.73 -14.14
CA ILE A 182 1.84 7.99 -12.71
C ILE A 182 3.29 8.29 -12.31
N PHE A 183 4.26 7.56 -12.86
CA PHE A 183 5.68 7.83 -12.59
C PHE A 183 6.08 9.22 -13.06
N ALA A 184 5.74 9.59 -14.30
CA ALA A 184 6.04 10.91 -14.83
C ALA A 184 5.37 12.03 -14.03
N GLN A 185 4.12 11.84 -13.61
CA GLN A 185 3.38 12.79 -12.78
C GLN A 185 4.04 12.99 -11.42
N ILE A 186 4.29 11.90 -10.68
CA ILE A 186 4.88 11.97 -9.33
C ILE A 186 6.30 12.54 -9.38
N ALA A 187 7.10 12.15 -10.38
CA ALA A 187 8.44 12.70 -10.59
C ALA A 187 8.38 14.22 -10.84
N ALA A 188 7.47 14.68 -11.71
CA ALA A 188 7.28 16.11 -11.99
C ALA A 188 6.84 16.90 -10.75
N GLU A 189 5.92 16.36 -9.94
CA GLU A 189 5.50 16.96 -8.67
C GLU A 189 6.69 17.10 -7.69
N GLN A 190 7.65 16.19 -7.76
CA GLN A 190 8.88 16.22 -6.98
C GLN A 190 10.02 16.97 -7.66
N LYS A 191 9.77 17.61 -8.81
CA LYS A 191 10.75 18.36 -9.62
C LYS A 191 11.93 17.49 -10.10
N ILE A 192 11.69 16.21 -10.32
CA ILE A 192 12.66 15.27 -10.87
C ILE A 192 12.38 15.09 -12.35
N ALA A 193 13.40 15.26 -13.19
CA ALA A 193 13.29 14.92 -14.61
C ALA A 193 13.31 13.40 -14.79
N VAL A 194 12.59 12.89 -15.79
CA VAL A 194 12.60 11.48 -16.17
C VAL A 194 13.24 11.34 -17.54
N LYS A 195 14.24 10.47 -17.65
CA LYS A 195 14.81 10.05 -18.95
C LYS A 195 14.32 8.63 -19.23
N PHE A 196 13.49 8.47 -20.23
CA PHE A 196 13.02 7.17 -20.68
C PHE A 196 14.06 6.50 -21.57
N ILE A 197 14.41 5.26 -21.25
CA ILE A 197 15.43 4.46 -21.93
C ILE A 197 14.81 3.13 -22.34
N GLY A 198 14.94 2.79 -23.61
CA GLY A 198 14.54 1.49 -24.14
C GLY A 198 15.58 0.41 -23.89
N TYR A 199 15.18 -0.77 -23.43
CA TYR A 199 16.00 -1.97 -23.40
C TYR A 199 15.55 -2.93 -24.52
N HIS A 200 16.40 -3.15 -25.50
CA HIS A 200 16.18 -4.14 -26.56
C HIS A 200 16.87 -5.45 -26.19
N GLU A 201 16.08 -6.43 -25.78
CA GLU A 201 16.58 -7.68 -25.20
C GLU A 201 17.40 -8.51 -26.20
N ALA A 202 16.96 -8.59 -27.47
CA ALA A 202 17.63 -9.39 -28.49
C ALA A 202 19.07 -8.93 -28.76
N SER A 203 19.34 -7.60 -28.78
CA SER A 203 20.69 -7.06 -28.87
C SER A 203 21.37 -6.86 -27.52
N ASN A 204 20.66 -7.00 -26.42
CA ASN A 204 21.11 -6.73 -25.06
C ASN A 204 21.69 -5.30 -24.91
N GLN A 205 21.01 -4.30 -25.50
CA GLN A 205 21.44 -2.91 -25.54
C GLN A 205 20.35 -1.94 -25.10
N PHE A 206 20.79 -0.76 -24.65
CA PHE A 206 19.89 0.35 -24.33
C PHE A 206 19.90 1.39 -25.43
N PHE A 207 18.73 2.03 -25.64
CA PHE A 207 18.53 3.04 -26.66
C PHE A 207 17.79 4.26 -26.11
N LEU A 208 18.12 5.43 -26.63
CA LEU A 208 17.30 6.63 -26.52
C LEU A 208 16.13 6.54 -27.51
N SER A 209 15.10 7.36 -27.32
CA SER A 209 13.93 7.43 -28.21
C SER A 209 14.23 7.87 -29.65
N ASN A 210 15.41 8.41 -29.91
CA ASN A 210 15.90 8.76 -31.26
C ASN A 210 16.69 7.62 -31.90
N GLY A 211 16.78 6.45 -31.28
CA GLY A 211 17.51 5.30 -31.80
C GLY A 211 19.01 5.25 -31.46
N ASP A 212 19.54 6.27 -30.80
CA ASP A 212 20.95 6.27 -30.40
C ASP A 212 21.19 5.28 -29.27
N CYS A 213 22.29 4.51 -29.33
CA CYS A 213 22.71 3.63 -28.28
C CYS A 213 23.00 4.42 -26.98
N TYR A 214 22.47 3.93 -25.87
CA TYR A 214 22.69 4.52 -24.56
C TYR A 214 23.53 3.59 -23.68
N THR A 215 24.49 4.15 -22.98
CA THR A 215 25.29 3.41 -21.99
C THR A 215 24.99 3.92 -20.59
N ILE A 216 24.63 3.02 -19.68
CA ILE A 216 24.36 3.36 -18.28
C ILE A 216 25.67 3.81 -17.61
N LYS A 217 25.69 5.03 -17.08
CA LYS A 217 26.84 5.65 -16.44
C LYS A 217 26.49 6.19 -15.07
N ASN A 218 27.49 6.27 -14.19
CA ASN A 218 27.40 6.91 -12.88
C ASN A 218 27.54 8.44 -13.05
N GLU A 219 26.50 9.11 -13.48
CA GLU A 219 26.47 10.57 -13.62
C GLU A 219 26.05 11.24 -12.31
N SER A 220 26.62 12.41 -11.97
CA SER A 220 26.35 13.12 -10.71
C SER A 220 24.89 13.53 -10.55
N HIS A 221 24.21 13.87 -11.65
CA HIS A 221 22.80 14.28 -11.65
C HIS A 221 21.82 13.11 -11.79
N CYS A 222 22.28 11.90 -12.06
CA CYS A 222 21.44 10.71 -12.04
C CYS A 222 21.16 10.29 -10.60
N LEU A 223 19.92 10.41 -10.15
CA LEU A 223 19.52 9.99 -8.79
C LEU A 223 19.47 8.47 -8.66
N GLY A 224 19.08 7.77 -9.72
CA GLY A 224 18.91 6.33 -9.73
C GLY A 224 18.13 5.84 -10.94
N VAL A 225 17.66 4.61 -10.86
CA VAL A 225 16.95 3.92 -11.95
C VAL A 225 15.62 3.38 -11.43
N PHE A 226 14.56 3.59 -12.18
CA PHE A 226 13.34 2.79 -12.12
C PHE A 226 13.39 1.79 -13.28
N LEU A 227 13.50 0.51 -12.95
CA LEU A 227 13.71 -0.57 -13.90
C LEU A 227 12.47 -1.45 -14.00
N SER A 228 11.86 -1.53 -15.17
CA SER A 228 10.78 -2.48 -15.43
C SER A 228 11.34 -3.82 -15.89
N THR A 229 10.84 -4.90 -15.32
CA THR A 229 11.10 -6.27 -15.80
C THR A 229 9.90 -6.86 -16.57
N TRP A 230 8.94 -6.03 -16.92
CA TRP A 230 7.75 -6.44 -17.65
C TRP A 230 8.10 -7.13 -18.98
N LEU A 231 7.72 -8.41 -19.10
CA LEU A 231 7.98 -9.26 -20.27
C LEU A 231 9.45 -9.30 -20.73
N VAL A 232 10.40 -9.19 -19.81
CA VAL A 232 11.82 -9.44 -20.07
C VAL A 232 12.10 -10.90 -19.82
N GLU A 233 12.61 -11.65 -20.78
CA GLU A 233 12.84 -13.09 -20.66
C GLU A 233 14.07 -13.42 -19.80
N ASP A 234 15.17 -12.70 -20.02
CA ASP A 234 16.44 -12.91 -19.29
C ASP A 234 16.81 -11.70 -18.42
N VAL A 235 16.20 -11.65 -17.24
CA VAL A 235 16.49 -10.59 -16.25
C VAL A 235 17.95 -10.61 -15.78
N SER A 236 18.65 -11.73 -15.86
CA SER A 236 20.04 -11.83 -15.44
C SER A 236 20.95 -11.03 -16.38
N LYS A 237 20.70 -11.09 -17.68
CA LYS A 237 21.40 -10.23 -18.67
C LYS A 237 21.13 -8.75 -18.42
N LEU A 238 19.86 -8.39 -18.21
CA LEU A 238 19.48 -7.01 -17.91
C LEU A 238 20.19 -6.50 -16.66
N PHE A 239 20.23 -7.29 -15.58
CA PHE A 239 20.84 -6.90 -14.31
C PHE A 239 22.37 -6.79 -14.38
N ALA A 240 23.01 -7.54 -15.27
CA ALA A 240 24.47 -7.49 -15.46
C ALA A 240 24.95 -6.08 -15.87
N HIS A 241 24.15 -5.33 -16.59
CA HIS A 241 24.47 -3.92 -16.97
C HIS A 241 24.62 -2.99 -15.77
N PHE A 242 24.03 -3.33 -14.64
CA PHE A 242 24.06 -2.53 -13.41
C PHE A 242 25.16 -2.95 -12.42
N ALA A 243 26.03 -3.89 -12.76
CA ALA A 243 27.04 -4.39 -11.84
C ALA A 243 27.92 -3.25 -11.27
N SER A 244 28.40 -2.34 -12.13
CA SER A 244 29.21 -1.17 -11.77
C SER A 244 28.41 0.09 -11.42
N PHE A 245 27.09 0.08 -11.60
CA PHE A 245 26.23 1.23 -11.30
C PHE A 245 26.08 1.39 -9.79
N LYS A 246 26.28 2.61 -9.29
CA LYS A 246 26.38 2.88 -7.85
C LYS A 246 25.10 3.41 -7.21
N ASN A 247 24.26 4.09 -8.02
CA ASN A 247 23.04 4.71 -7.52
C ASN A 247 21.93 3.67 -7.30
N PRO A 248 20.88 4.00 -6.53
CA PRO A 248 19.76 3.10 -6.24
C PRO A 248 19.01 2.66 -7.50
N ILE A 249 18.51 1.44 -7.46
CA ILE A 249 17.69 0.84 -8.52
C ILE A 249 16.41 0.29 -7.89
N SER A 250 15.29 0.91 -8.24
CA SER A 250 13.95 0.47 -7.90
C SER A 250 13.39 -0.35 -9.05
N VAL A 251 13.00 -1.59 -8.78
CA VAL A 251 12.61 -2.56 -9.82
C VAL A 251 11.12 -2.82 -9.74
N TRP A 252 10.40 -2.54 -10.81
CA TRP A 252 9.07 -3.09 -11.03
C TRP A 252 9.21 -4.54 -11.44
N TRP A 253 8.93 -5.44 -10.47
CA TRP A 253 9.24 -6.87 -10.55
C TRP A 253 8.03 -7.68 -10.95
N GLU A 254 8.10 -8.37 -12.08
CA GLU A 254 6.98 -9.13 -12.67
C GLU A 254 7.26 -10.65 -12.68
N TYR A 255 7.99 -11.14 -11.67
CA TYR A 255 8.29 -12.56 -11.46
C TYR A 255 8.02 -13.01 -10.04
N ALA A 256 8.12 -14.31 -9.79
CA ALA A 256 8.03 -14.83 -8.44
C ALA A 256 9.12 -14.24 -7.53
N PRO A 257 8.83 -13.99 -6.23
CA PRO A 257 9.78 -13.34 -5.32
C PRO A 257 11.11 -14.06 -5.14
N ASP A 258 11.13 -15.39 -5.27
CA ASP A 258 12.30 -16.24 -5.15
C ASP A 258 13.24 -16.18 -6.36
N MET A 259 12.77 -15.62 -7.47
CA MET A 259 13.57 -15.43 -8.69
C MET A 259 14.48 -14.21 -8.65
N VAL A 260 14.47 -13.40 -7.59
CA VAL A 260 15.36 -12.24 -7.46
C VAL A 260 16.82 -12.68 -7.50
N PRO A 261 17.66 -12.16 -8.44
CA PRO A 261 19.04 -12.57 -8.59
C PRO A 261 19.89 -12.30 -7.34
N VAL A 262 20.80 -13.20 -7.04
CA VAL A 262 21.72 -13.10 -5.88
C VAL A 262 22.54 -11.81 -5.93
N SER A 263 22.89 -11.33 -7.13
CA SER A 263 23.62 -10.07 -7.36
C SER A 263 22.85 -8.82 -6.89
N ALA A 264 21.55 -8.93 -6.74
CA ALA A 264 20.66 -7.82 -6.36
C ALA A 264 20.26 -7.83 -4.87
N ARG A 265 21.04 -8.43 -3.98
CA ARG A 265 20.73 -8.52 -2.54
C ARG A 265 21.06 -7.29 -1.71
N ASN A 266 21.85 -6.34 -2.23
CA ASN A 266 22.15 -5.10 -1.51
C ASN A 266 20.91 -4.21 -1.42
N ARG A 267 20.28 -4.16 -0.25
CA ARG A 267 19.01 -3.42 -0.01
C ARG A 267 19.10 -1.91 -0.20
N LYS A 268 20.28 -1.30 -0.05
CA LYS A 268 20.48 0.13 -0.33
C LYS A 268 20.53 0.40 -1.83
N LYS A 269 21.02 -0.57 -2.61
CA LYS A 269 21.09 -0.45 -4.06
C LYS A 269 19.82 -0.93 -4.75
N TRP A 270 19.17 -1.99 -4.26
CA TRP A 270 18.07 -2.66 -4.92
C TRP A 270 16.83 -2.73 -4.04
N ALA A 271 15.72 -2.24 -4.54
CA ALA A 271 14.38 -2.47 -3.99
C ALA A 271 13.46 -3.01 -5.09
N PHE A 272 12.56 -3.92 -4.74
CA PHE A 272 11.68 -4.61 -5.67
C PHE A 272 10.24 -4.36 -5.30
N TYR A 273 9.40 -4.15 -6.31
CA TYR A 273 7.97 -3.88 -6.16
C TYR A 273 7.18 -4.86 -7.00
N ASN A 274 6.51 -5.78 -6.33
CA ASN A 274 5.67 -6.78 -6.97
C ASN A 274 4.21 -6.43 -6.69
N VAL A 275 3.49 -5.92 -7.68
CA VAL A 275 2.09 -5.50 -7.50
C VAL A 275 1.08 -6.56 -7.95
N ALA A 276 1.48 -7.48 -8.84
CA ALA A 276 0.55 -8.35 -9.54
C ALA A 276 0.71 -9.85 -9.21
N PHE A 277 1.85 -10.26 -8.67
CA PHE A 277 2.22 -11.68 -8.57
C PHE A 277 1.92 -12.36 -7.24
N GLY A 278 1.41 -11.62 -6.25
CA GLY A 278 1.03 -12.20 -4.97
C GLY A 278 -0.40 -12.76 -4.97
N LYS A 279 -0.68 -13.63 -4.01
CA LYS A 279 -2.03 -14.13 -3.75
C LYS A 279 -2.93 -13.09 -3.07
N GLU A 280 -2.36 -12.00 -2.58
CA GLU A 280 -3.02 -10.96 -1.80
C GLU A 280 -4.19 -10.33 -2.57
N ALA A 281 -4.02 -10.12 -3.88
CA ALA A 281 -5.09 -9.63 -4.75
C ALA A 281 -6.33 -10.55 -4.72
N GLY A 282 -6.10 -11.86 -4.84
CA GLY A 282 -7.16 -12.88 -4.73
C GLY A 282 -7.79 -12.91 -3.34
N VAL A 283 -6.99 -12.79 -2.28
CA VAL A 283 -7.50 -12.72 -0.89
C VAL A 283 -8.40 -11.52 -0.69
N ILE A 284 -8.02 -10.34 -1.22
CA ILE A 284 -8.82 -9.11 -1.10
C ILE A 284 -10.14 -9.25 -1.86
N VAL A 285 -10.10 -9.77 -3.10
CA VAL A 285 -11.32 -10.04 -3.89
C VAL A 285 -12.21 -11.07 -3.19
N GLY A 286 -11.64 -12.14 -2.65
CA GLY A 286 -12.42 -13.14 -1.91
C GLY A 286 -13.11 -12.57 -0.66
N ARG A 287 -12.44 -11.71 0.11
CA ARG A 287 -13.03 -11.00 1.24
C ARG A 287 -14.13 -10.02 0.79
N TYR A 288 -13.90 -9.34 -0.32
CA TYR A 288 -14.89 -8.46 -0.93
C TYR A 288 -16.16 -9.24 -1.29
N LEU A 289 -16.04 -10.38 -1.96
CA LEU A 289 -17.17 -11.26 -2.31
C LEU A 289 -17.94 -11.72 -1.08
N LYS A 290 -17.25 -12.09 0.00
CA LYS A 290 -17.89 -12.44 1.28
C LYS A 290 -18.70 -11.28 1.86
N ASN A 291 -18.14 -10.07 1.84
CA ASN A 291 -18.84 -8.88 2.34
C ASN A 291 -20.10 -8.57 1.53
N LYS A 292 -20.12 -8.93 0.25
CA LYS A 292 -21.28 -8.82 -0.65
C LYS A 292 -22.22 -10.04 -0.57
N ASN A 293 -21.97 -10.98 0.35
CA ASN A 293 -22.72 -12.25 0.45
C ASN A 293 -22.73 -13.08 -0.83
N VAL A 294 -21.64 -12.98 -1.59
CA VAL A 294 -21.43 -13.81 -2.77
C VAL A 294 -20.78 -15.12 -2.32
N GLY A 295 -21.50 -16.22 -2.43
CA GLY A 295 -21.04 -17.54 -1.95
C GLY A 295 -20.07 -18.18 -2.95
N LYS A 296 -20.64 -18.88 -3.94
CA LYS A 296 -19.90 -19.63 -4.96
C LYS A 296 -19.64 -18.78 -6.20
N VAL A 297 -18.42 -18.86 -6.75
CA VAL A 297 -18.04 -18.17 -7.99
C VAL A 297 -17.32 -19.11 -8.95
N HIS A 298 -17.33 -18.78 -10.23
CA HIS A 298 -16.49 -19.40 -11.24
C HIS A 298 -15.27 -18.52 -11.48
N TYR A 299 -14.06 -19.09 -11.34
CA TYR A 299 -12.82 -18.37 -11.70
C TYR A 299 -12.47 -18.69 -13.15
N LEU A 300 -12.53 -17.67 -14.01
CA LEU A 300 -12.32 -17.80 -15.46
C LEU A 300 -10.96 -17.26 -15.87
N SER A 301 -10.08 -18.12 -16.40
CA SER A 301 -8.76 -17.74 -16.87
C SER A 301 -8.29 -18.55 -18.08
N PRO A 302 -8.12 -17.94 -19.25
CA PRO A 302 -7.46 -18.57 -20.39
C PRO A 302 -5.92 -18.58 -20.30
N TYR A 303 -5.34 -17.96 -19.24
CA TYR A 303 -3.90 -17.80 -19.04
C TYR A 303 -3.41 -18.43 -17.74
N HIS A 304 -3.90 -19.62 -17.39
CA HIS A 304 -3.64 -20.22 -16.08
C HIS A 304 -2.28 -20.93 -15.99
N ALA A 305 -1.51 -21.02 -17.07
CA ALA A 305 -0.10 -21.39 -17.00
C ALA A 305 0.71 -20.34 -16.21
N SER A 306 0.25 -19.07 -16.17
CA SER A 306 0.90 -17.98 -15.46
C SER A 306 0.84 -18.13 -13.94
N PHE A 307 1.94 -17.72 -13.30
CA PHE A 307 2.02 -17.66 -11.83
C PHE A 307 0.97 -16.71 -11.22
N TRP A 308 0.75 -15.53 -11.81
CA TRP A 308 -0.19 -14.54 -11.31
C TRP A 308 -1.65 -15.04 -11.32
N SER A 309 -2.06 -15.78 -12.36
CA SER A 309 -3.41 -16.36 -12.41
C SER A 309 -3.60 -17.43 -11.33
N LYS A 310 -2.60 -18.30 -11.14
CA LYS A 310 -2.61 -19.31 -10.07
C LYS A 310 -2.66 -18.66 -8.69
N ALA A 311 -1.88 -17.62 -8.47
CA ALA A 311 -1.86 -16.89 -7.21
C ALA A 311 -3.21 -16.20 -6.90
N ARG A 312 -3.87 -15.61 -7.90
CA ARG A 312 -5.22 -15.02 -7.75
C ARG A 312 -6.25 -16.06 -7.33
N LEU A 313 -6.28 -17.23 -8.00
CA LEU A 313 -7.13 -18.35 -7.64
C LEU A 313 -6.85 -18.84 -6.21
N GLN A 314 -5.59 -19.07 -5.88
CA GLN A 314 -5.15 -19.48 -4.56
C GLN A 314 -5.65 -18.50 -3.48
N GLY A 315 -5.51 -17.20 -3.72
CA GLY A 315 -5.95 -16.16 -2.78
C GLY A 315 -7.46 -16.16 -2.55
N LEU A 316 -8.27 -16.38 -3.60
CA LEU A 316 -9.72 -16.53 -3.48
C LEU A 316 -10.08 -17.72 -2.57
N ILE A 317 -9.43 -18.87 -2.75
CA ILE A 317 -9.63 -20.09 -1.95
C ILE A 317 -9.21 -19.83 -0.48
N GLU A 318 -8.05 -19.20 -0.24
CA GLU A 318 -7.57 -18.85 1.10
C GLU A 318 -8.50 -17.88 1.82
N ALA A 319 -9.16 -16.97 1.10
CA ALA A 319 -10.21 -16.13 1.66
C ALA A 319 -11.45 -16.93 2.06
N GLY A 320 -11.54 -18.22 1.71
CA GLY A 320 -12.66 -19.11 1.98
C GLY A 320 -13.85 -18.88 1.04
N THR A 321 -13.60 -18.40 -0.18
CA THR A 321 -14.59 -18.35 -1.25
C THR A 321 -14.71 -19.75 -1.89
N GLU A 322 -15.92 -20.23 -2.12
CA GLU A 322 -16.12 -21.46 -2.90
C GLU A 322 -15.90 -21.16 -4.38
N VAL A 323 -14.83 -21.71 -4.96
CA VAL A 323 -14.42 -21.41 -6.32
C VAL A 323 -14.45 -22.64 -7.22
N VAL A 324 -15.07 -22.50 -8.37
CA VAL A 324 -14.99 -23.50 -9.46
C VAL A 324 -14.04 -22.96 -10.52
N PRO A 325 -12.86 -23.57 -10.72
CA PRO A 325 -11.92 -23.12 -11.73
C PRO A 325 -12.38 -23.51 -13.13
N LEU A 326 -12.35 -22.54 -14.03
CA LEU A 326 -12.57 -22.68 -15.47
C LEU A 326 -11.32 -22.13 -16.16
N VAL A 327 -10.31 -22.97 -16.33
CA VAL A 327 -8.96 -22.51 -16.64
C VAL A 327 -8.33 -23.24 -17.81
N ASP A 328 -7.48 -22.53 -18.58
CA ASP A 328 -6.61 -23.09 -19.59
C ASP A 328 -5.14 -22.96 -19.15
N GLU A 329 -4.43 -24.06 -19.04
CA GLU A 329 -3.04 -24.08 -18.55
C GLU A 329 -2.00 -24.06 -19.68
N ARG A 330 -2.41 -23.80 -20.92
CA ARG A 330 -1.48 -23.77 -22.06
C ARG A 330 -0.75 -22.43 -22.19
N TYR A 331 -1.39 -21.32 -21.79
CA TYR A 331 -0.88 -19.97 -22.04
C TYR A 331 -0.66 -19.21 -20.75
N THR A 332 0.34 -18.32 -20.77
CA THR A 332 0.72 -17.46 -19.63
C THR A 332 0.18 -16.04 -19.78
N SER A 333 0.08 -15.52 -21.01
CA SER A 333 -0.37 -14.16 -21.30
C SER A 333 -0.77 -14.03 -22.78
N PRO A 334 -1.68 -13.08 -23.13
CA PRO A 334 -1.91 -12.72 -24.54
C PRO A 334 -0.71 -11.98 -25.16
N PHE A 335 0.22 -11.50 -24.34
CA PHE A 335 1.39 -10.73 -24.77
C PHE A 335 2.66 -11.60 -24.90
N ASP A 336 2.58 -12.87 -24.57
CA ASP A 336 3.70 -13.80 -24.67
C ASP A 336 4.06 -14.06 -26.13
N LEU A 337 5.15 -13.44 -26.56
CA LEU A 337 6.06 -13.86 -27.63
C LEU A 337 5.59 -13.75 -29.08
N LYS A 338 6.10 -12.75 -29.74
CA LYS A 338 6.29 -12.52 -31.20
C LYS A 338 5.16 -13.07 -32.10
N ASP A 339 5.28 -14.25 -32.61
CA ASP A 339 4.25 -14.90 -33.45
C ASP A 339 3.22 -15.67 -32.62
N ALA A 340 3.53 -15.95 -31.37
CA ALA A 340 2.65 -16.70 -30.47
C ALA A 340 1.54 -15.83 -29.84
N ALA A 341 1.70 -14.51 -29.75
CA ALA A 341 0.70 -13.63 -29.17
C ALA A 341 -0.62 -13.63 -29.94
N GLU A 342 -0.55 -13.59 -31.28
CA GLU A 342 -1.73 -13.67 -32.13
C GLU A 342 -2.40 -15.05 -32.01
N VAL A 343 -1.61 -16.13 -32.04
CA VAL A 343 -2.10 -17.51 -31.87
C VAL A 343 -2.68 -17.69 -30.48
N ALA A 344 -2.00 -17.21 -29.43
CA ALA A 344 -2.49 -17.28 -28.05
C ALA A 344 -3.80 -16.49 -27.88
N GLY A 345 -3.94 -15.33 -28.49
CA GLY A 345 -5.17 -14.56 -28.49
C GLY A 345 -6.34 -15.30 -29.15
N ILE A 346 -6.13 -15.89 -30.32
CA ILE A 346 -7.15 -16.68 -31.04
C ILE A 346 -7.55 -17.93 -30.24
N GLU A 347 -6.58 -18.68 -29.72
CA GLU A 347 -6.83 -19.88 -28.93
C GLU A 347 -7.50 -19.56 -27.59
N SER A 348 -7.14 -18.46 -26.95
CA SER A 348 -7.81 -18.00 -25.73
C SER A 348 -9.27 -17.65 -25.99
N GLN A 349 -9.59 -17.00 -27.11
CA GLN A 349 -10.96 -16.70 -27.49
C GLN A 349 -11.76 -17.99 -27.81
N LYS A 350 -11.14 -18.97 -28.47
CA LYS A 350 -11.77 -20.28 -28.71
C LYS A 350 -12.04 -20.99 -27.38
N PHE A 351 -11.10 -21.00 -26.46
CA PHE A 351 -11.27 -21.55 -25.12
C PHE A 351 -12.46 -20.91 -24.40
N LEU A 352 -12.49 -19.56 -24.35
CA LEU A 352 -13.58 -18.82 -23.74
C LEU A 352 -14.93 -19.22 -24.35
N ASN A 353 -15.05 -19.21 -25.66
CA ASN A 353 -16.30 -19.60 -26.36
C ASN A 353 -16.74 -21.03 -26.02
N ASN A 354 -15.82 -21.99 -26.01
CA ASN A 354 -16.12 -23.40 -25.70
C ASN A 354 -16.60 -23.58 -24.25
N ILE A 355 -15.90 -22.93 -23.29
CA ILE A 355 -16.30 -22.97 -21.86
C ILE A 355 -17.67 -22.33 -21.68
N LEU A 356 -17.90 -21.17 -22.26
CA LEU A 356 -19.13 -20.40 -22.12
C LEU A 356 -20.33 -21.17 -22.75
N GLU A 357 -20.15 -21.78 -23.92
CA GLU A 357 -21.15 -22.67 -24.51
C GLU A 357 -21.46 -23.88 -23.60
N SER A 358 -20.44 -24.46 -22.95
CA SER A 358 -20.64 -25.55 -21.99
C SER A 358 -21.42 -25.10 -20.76
N LEU A 359 -21.16 -23.88 -20.25
CA LEU A 359 -21.89 -23.31 -19.10
C LEU A 359 -23.36 -23.07 -19.46
N LEU A 360 -23.64 -22.55 -20.66
CA LEU A 360 -25.01 -22.38 -21.16
C LEU A 360 -25.80 -23.69 -21.13
N LYS A 361 -25.21 -24.76 -21.60
CA LYS A 361 -25.85 -26.09 -21.59
C LYS A 361 -26.18 -26.60 -20.20
N LYS A 362 -25.40 -26.16 -19.19
CA LYS A 362 -25.58 -26.54 -17.78
C LYS A 362 -26.44 -25.59 -16.98
N ALA A 363 -26.92 -24.50 -17.58
CA ALA A 363 -27.67 -23.41 -16.93
C ALA A 363 -26.91 -22.76 -15.73
N ILE A 364 -25.57 -22.71 -15.78
CA ILE A 364 -24.73 -22.16 -14.75
C ILE A 364 -24.28 -20.76 -15.20
N LEU A 365 -24.89 -19.69 -14.66
CA LEU A 365 -24.85 -18.39 -15.33
C LEU A 365 -24.72 -17.16 -14.44
N ASP A 366 -24.28 -17.30 -13.18
CA ASP A 366 -24.56 -16.19 -12.27
C ASP A 366 -23.38 -15.39 -11.74
N LYS A 367 -22.23 -16.00 -11.43
CA LYS A 367 -21.17 -15.29 -10.69
C LYS A 367 -19.77 -15.70 -11.12
N PHE A 368 -18.99 -14.71 -11.57
CA PHE A 368 -17.65 -14.95 -12.10
C PHE A 368 -16.62 -14.03 -11.47
N VAL A 369 -15.43 -14.57 -11.27
CA VAL A 369 -14.19 -13.80 -11.07
C VAL A 369 -13.32 -14.09 -12.28
N CYS A 370 -13.06 -13.08 -13.08
CA CYS A 370 -12.25 -13.20 -14.29
C CYS A 370 -10.79 -12.84 -13.99
N SER A 371 -9.87 -13.56 -14.62
CA SER A 371 -8.44 -13.38 -14.36
C SER A 371 -7.92 -11.96 -14.67
N ASN A 372 -8.59 -11.23 -15.57
CA ASN A 372 -8.38 -9.81 -15.85
C ASN A 372 -9.64 -9.19 -16.45
N ASP A 373 -9.63 -7.87 -16.65
CA ASP A 373 -10.78 -7.13 -17.16
C ASP A 373 -11.11 -7.44 -18.62
N TRP A 374 -10.11 -7.79 -19.44
CA TRP A 374 -10.33 -8.20 -20.81
C TRP A 374 -11.15 -9.51 -20.87
N VAL A 375 -10.84 -10.48 -20.02
CA VAL A 375 -11.62 -11.73 -19.90
C VAL A 375 -13.03 -11.43 -19.41
N ALA A 376 -13.18 -10.49 -18.46
CA ALA A 376 -14.48 -10.04 -17.96
C ALA A 376 -15.34 -9.41 -19.06
N ALA A 377 -14.76 -8.50 -19.85
CA ALA A 377 -15.43 -7.88 -20.99
C ALA A 377 -15.85 -8.92 -22.04
N SER A 378 -14.95 -9.86 -22.39
CA SER A 378 -15.24 -10.94 -23.34
C SER A 378 -16.39 -11.83 -22.86
N LEU A 379 -16.44 -12.12 -21.55
CA LEU A 379 -17.56 -12.87 -20.93
C LEU A 379 -18.88 -12.12 -21.10
N ILE A 380 -18.91 -10.82 -20.79
CA ILE A 380 -20.11 -9.98 -20.88
C ILE A 380 -20.59 -9.89 -22.32
N ASP A 381 -19.69 -9.70 -23.30
CA ASP A 381 -20.03 -9.67 -24.72
C ASP A 381 -20.63 -10.98 -25.20
N PHE A 382 -20.12 -12.11 -24.72
CA PHE A 382 -20.72 -13.41 -25.02
C PHE A 382 -22.19 -13.50 -24.55
N PHE A 383 -22.47 -13.09 -23.30
CA PHE A 383 -23.84 -13.11 -22.76
C PHE A 383 -24.75 -12.15 -23.54
N ARG A 384 -24.28 -10.97 -23.91
CA ARG A 384 -25.01 -10.00 -24.72
C ARG A 384 -25.32 -10.56 -26.11
N ALA A 385 -24.35 -11.21 -26.77
CA ALA A 385 -24.56 -11.84 -28.09
C ALA A 385 -25.62 -12.93 -28.05
N LYS A 386 -25.75 -13.65 -26.93
CA LYS A 386 -26.80 -14.67 -26.70
C LYS A 386 -28.11 -14.07 -26.19
N LYS A 387 -28.24 -12.74 -26.04
CA LYS A 387 -29.39 -12.02 -25.46
C LYS A 387 -29.77 -12.50 -24.06
N MET A 388 -28.76 -12.82 -23.25
CA MET A 388 -28.92 -13.30 -21.88
C MET A 388 -28.65 -12.19 -20.85
N PRO A 389 -29.18 -12.31 -19.63
CA PRO A 389 -28.82 -11.39 -18.54
C PRO A 389 -27.31 -11.38 -18.28
N THR A 390 -26.77 -10.20 -18.05
CA THR A 390 -25.34 -10.06 -17.69
C THR A 390 -25.08 -10.70 -16.33
N PRO A 391 -24.10 -11.62 -16.22
CA PRO A 391 -23.75 -12.22 -14.93
C PRO A 391 -23.08 -11.21 -14.00
N TYR A 392 -23.05 -11.53 -12.70
CA TYR A 392 -22.21 -10.78 -11.77
C TYR A 392 -20.73 -11.09 -12.05
N VAL A 393 -19.93 -10.06 -12.26
CA VAL A 393 -18.52 -10.20 -12.66
C VAL A 393 -17.63 -9.32 -11.79
N VAL A 394 -16.50 -9.89 -11.35
CA VAL A 394 -15.38 -9.16 -10.77
C VAL A 394 -14.14 -9.42 -11.61
N GLY A 395 -13.48 -8.36 -12.05
CA GLY A 395 -12.23 -8.40 -12.82
C GLY A 395 -10.99 -8.07 -11.99
N PHE A 396 -9.87 -7.94 -12.69
CA PHE A 396 -8.60 -7.42 -12.18
C PHE A 396 -8.01 -6.47 -13.20
N ASP A 397 -7.23 -5.52 -12.73
CA ASP A 397 -6.45 -4.49 -13.42
C ASP A 397 -7.13 -3.10 -13.42
N ASP A 398 -8.43 -2.99 -13.17
CA ASP A 398 -9.21 -1.73 -13.14
C ASP A 398 -9.03 -0.89 -14.42
N THR A 399 -9.06 -1.58 -15.56
CA THR A 399 -8.89 -0.99 -16.89
C THR A 399 -10.15 -0.26 -17.36
N ILE A 400 -10.04 0.45 -18.49
CA ILE A 400 -11.18 1.12 -19.13
C ILE A 400 -12.36 0.17 -19.42
N GLU A 401 -12.06 -1.12 -19.61
CA GLU A 401 -13.11 -2.13 -19.86
C GLU A 401 -14.05 -2.28 -18.66
N SER A 402 -13.52 -2.20 -17.44
CA SER A 402 -14.34 -2.26 -16.22
C SER A 402 -15.34 -1.10 -16.12
N TYR A 403 -15.01 0.06 -16.66
CA TYR A 403 -15.91 1.22 -16.73
C TYR A 403 -16.88 1.16 -17.92
N ARG A 404 -16.40 0.67 -19.07
CA ARG A 404 -17.21 0.53 -20.29
C ARG A 404 -18.33 -0.52 -20.11
N TYR A 405 -18.04 -1.62 -19.47
CA TYR A 405 -18.94 -2.73 -19.25
C TYR A 405 -19.65 -2.70 -17.89
N VAL A 406 -19.21 -1.81 -16.99
CA VAL A 406 -19.74 -1.58 -15.64
C VAL A 406 -19.69 -2.86 -14.80
N PHE A 407 -18.48 -3.28 -14.42
CA PHE A 407 -18.26 -4.38 -13.48
C PHE A 407 -17.17 -4.03 -12.47
N ASP A 408 -17.24 -4.61 -11.27
CA ASP A 408 -16.24 -4.38 -10.23
C ASP A 408 -14.90 -4.96 -10.63
N SER A 409 -13.82 -4.25 -10.33
CA SER A 409 -12.47 -4.70 -10.66
C SER A 409 -11.47 -4.39 -9.54
N PHE A 410 -10.48 -5.26 -9.40
CA PHE A 410 -9.38 -5.05 -8.47
C PHE A 410 -8.34 -4.12 -9.09
N ALA A 411 -8.18 -2.93 -8.51
CA ALA A 411 -7.15 -1.95 -8.87
C ALA A 411 -5.84 -2.26 -8.15
N PHE A 412 -4.76 -2.43 -8.91
CA PHE A 412 -3.41 -2.52 -8.35
C PHE A 412 -2.92 -1.16 -7.89
N ASN A 413 -2.20 -1.13 -6.78
CA ASN A 413 -1.75 0.12 -6.18
C ASN A 413 -0.45 0.64 -6.81
N VAL A 414 -0.54 1.03 -8.08
CA VAL A 414 0.59 1.59 -8.86
C VAL A 414 1.11 2.88 -8.24
N GLY A 415 0.22 3.73 -7.71
CA GLY A 415 0.62 4.99 -7.08
C GLY A 415 1.55 4.79 -5.89
N THR A 416 1.22 3.87 -4.98
CA THR A 416 2.11 3.53 -3.86
C THR A 416 3.42 2.92 -4.35
N MET A 417 3.39 2.02 -5.34
CA MET A 417 4.61 1.45 -5.93
C MET A 417 5.55 2.56 -6.41
N VAL A 418 5.04 3.51 -7.18
CA VAL A 418 5.85 4.59 -7.74
C VAL A 418 6.39 5.52 -6.65
N ASN A 419 5.56 5.89 -5.67
CA ASN A 419 5.99 6.73 -4.55
C ASN A 419 7.11 6.05 -3.75
N GLU A 420 6.97 4.79 -3.40
CA GLU A 420 8.00 4.03 -2.70
C GLU A 420 9.27 3.85 -3.54
N ALA A 421 9.13 3.63 -4.85
CA ALA A 421 10.25 3.51 -5.76
C ALA A 421 11.07 4.82 -5.82
N ILE A 422 10.41 5.96 -5.93
CA ILE A 422 11.07 7.27 -5.90
C ILE A 422 11.69 7.52 -4.51
N TYR A 423 10.99 7.16 -3.43
CA TYR A 423 11.53 7.28 -2.08
C TYR A 423 12.83 6.46 -1.90
N HIS A 424 12.86 5.22 -2.37
CA HIS A 424 14.09 4.42 -2.37
C HIS A 424 15.21 5.07 -3.18
N ILE A 425 14.92 5.57 -4.38
CA ILE A 425 15.92 6.22 -5.25
C ILE A 425 16.57 7.42 -4.54
N VAL A 426 15.80 8.14 -3.76
CA VAL A 426 16.23 9.41 -3.16
C VAL A 426 16.84 9.26 -1.79
N ALA A 427 16.36 8.33 -1.00
CA ALA A 427 16.78 8.10 0.38
C ALA A 427 17.03 6.60 0.65
N PRO A 428 17.97 5.95 -0.07
CA PRO A 428 18.13 4.50 -0.09
C PRO A 428 18.50 3.89 1.27
N SER A 429 19.30 4.59 2.08
CA SER A 429 19.69 4.06 3.40
C SER A 429 18.51 4.06 4.35
N ILE A 430 17.75 5.15 4.40
CA ILE A 430 16.54 5.26 5.23
C ILE A 430 15.50 4.23 4.78
N TYR A 431 15.29 4.12 3.48
CA TYR A 431 14.38 3.15 2.90
C TYR A 431 14.75 1.73 3.32
N ALA A 432 16.04 1.35 3.21
CA ALA A 432 16.52 0.01 3.57
C ALA A 432 16.37 -0.33 5.06
N GLU A 433 16.37 0.67 5.95
CA GLU A 433 16.13 0.49 7.39
C GLU A 433 14.65 0.29 7.69
N GLN A 434 13.77 0.98 6.97
CA GLN A 434 12.32 1.01 7.24
C GLN A 434 11.53 -0.03 6.47
N ARG A 435 12.03 -0.50 5.32
CA ARG A 435 11.32 -1.35 4.37
C ARG A 435 12.00 -2.67 4.13
N ARG A 436 11.21 -3.67 3.77
CA ARG A 436 11.73 -4.92 3.20
C ARG A 436 12.26 -4.64 1.79
N GLN A 437 13.14 -5.50 1.30
CA GLN A 437 13.68 -5.38 -0.05
C GLN A 437 12.63 -5.62 -1.13
N MET A 438 11.70 -6.55 -0.89
CA MET A 438 10.53 -6.79 -1.73
C MET A 438 9.30 -6.19 -1.06
N GLN A 439 8.59 -5.33 -1.78
CA GLN A 439 7.31 -4.74 -1.38
C GLN A 439 6.19 -5.28 -2.27
N THR A 440 5.03 -5.46 -1.67
CA THR A 440 3.80 -5.82 -2.39
C THR A 440 2.73 -4.78 -2.03
N PRO A 441 2.69 -3.63 -2.73
CA PRO A 441 1.67 -2.62 -2.49
C PRO A 441 0.28 -3.20 -2.69
N LEU A 442 -0.54 -3.19 -1.63
CA LEU A 442 -1.88 -3.78 -1.68
C LEU A 442 -2.84 -2.88 -2.44
N GLY A 443 -3.54 -3.46 -3.39
CA GLY A 443 -4.63 -2.84 -4.11
C GLY A 443 -5.97 -2.93 -3.39
N ARG A 444 -7.03 -2.58 -4.10
CA ARG A 444 -8.42 -2.63 -3.60
C ARG A 444 -9.39 -2.96 -4.73
N VAL A 445 -10.57 -3.47 -4.37
CA VAL A 445 -11.67 -3.56 -5.33
C VAL A 445 -12.29 -2.18 -5.51
N VAL A 446 -12.52 -1.78 -6.76
CA VAL A 446 -13.22 -0.56 -7.15
C VAL A 446 -14.62 -0.97 -7.62
N GLU A 447 -15.62 -0.54 -6.85
CA GLU A 447 -17.02 -0.81 -7.16
C GLU A 447 -17.51 0.14 -8.26
N LYS A 448 -18.31 -0.38 -9.20
CA LYS A 448 -18.88 0.37 -10.31
C LYS A 448 -20.43 0.43 -10.24
N HIS A 449 -21.01 -0.24 -9.22
CA HIS A 449 -22.47 -0.31 -9.02
C HIS A 449 -22.90 0.50 -7.82
#